data_4e4990cf39e0e9e599a980155a573bb9
#
_entry.id   4e4990cf39e0e9e599a980155a573bb9
#
_cell.length_a   1.000
_cell.length_b   1.000
_cell.length_c   1.000
_cell.angle_alpha   90.00
_cell.angle_beta   90.00
_cell.angle_gamma   90.00
#
_symmetry.space_group_name_H-M   'P 1'
#
loop_
_entity.id
_entity.type
_entity.pdbx_description
1 polymer ?
#
loop_
_entity_poly.entity_id
_entity_poly.type
_entity_poly.pdbx_seq_one_letter_code
_entity_poly.pdbx_strand_id
1 'polypeptide(L)'
;MKKLIIITICFLSFETLAQNDNKGKVFSTLFWNFNSDFTKDASKKKAFEIKRAYLGYNYKIDDKLSTKITFDVGKNSSGSSYTAFLKTAQIDWKLEKNIKISFGMIGNKQFKHQEKVWGYRYVYKTFQDENKFGSSADIGVNGEFKLSNNLTFNAFILNGEGYKNIQDDDGYLKIGGNLIYEFKNGFSAKLYYDSEPGDENFNVTNVGYFVGYSKNNSRIGIEYNKINNAESYKNPSLDSNLSGYSFYGSQKIGGKGEIYA
;
A
#
# COMPACT_ATOMS: atom_id res chain seq x y z
N MET A 1 47.37 -25.85 -2.41
CA MET A 1 46.85 -25.58 -3.75
C MET A 1 45.46 -26.19 -4.08
N LYS A 2 44.91 -27.17 -3.35
CA LYS A 2 43.58 -27.78 -3.63
C LYS A 2 42.38 -26.99 -3.12
N LYS A 3 42.57 -26.00 -2.20
CA LYS A 3 41.45 -25.18 -1.64
C LYS A 3 41.09 -23.94 -2.46
N LEU A 4 41.98 -23.51 -3.39
CA LEU A 4 41.72 -22.31 -4.20
C LEU A 4 40.84 -22.60 -5.43
N ILE A 5 40.80 -23.86 -5.88
CA ILE A 5 40.05 -24.27 -7.09
C ILE A 5 38.53 -24.36 -6.81
N ILE A 6 38.13 -24.65 -5.56
CA ILE A 6 36.71 -24.82 -5.18
C ILE A 6 35.98 -23.47 -5.11
N ILE A 7 36.67 -22.37 -4.74
CA ILE A 7 36.08 -21.03 -4.66
C ILE A 7 35.83 -20.44 -6.06
N THR A 8 36.69 -20.76 -7.03
CA THR A 8 36.55 -20.25 -8.41
C THR A 8 35.37 -20.89 -9.17
N ILE A 9 35.03 -22.13 -8.84
CA ILE A 9 33.90 -22.85 -9.49
C ILE A 9 32.55 -22.35 -9.00
N CYS A 10 32.42 -21.88 -7.75
CA CYS A 10 31.19 -21.27 -7.23
C CYS A 10 30.86 -19.91 -7.85
N PHE A 11 31.82 -19.16 -8.35
CA PHE A 11 31.58 -17.85 -8.99
C PHE A 11 31.15 -17.97 -10.46
N LEU A 12 31.50 -19.04 -11.14
CA LEU A 12 31.14 -19.26 -12.55
C LEU A 12 29.69 -19.77 -12.76
N SER A 13 29.01 -20.20 -11.72
CA SER A 13 27.62 -20.69 -11.82
C SER A 13 26.55 -19.60 -11.73
N PHE A 14 26.91 -18.34 -11.47
CA PHE A 14 25.96 -17.23 -11.35
C PHE A 14 25.74 -16.44 -12.64
N GLU A 15 26.54 -16.61 -13.66
CA GLU A 15 26.43 -15.83 -14.89
C GLU A 15 25.45 -16.38 -15.94
N THR A 16 24.87 -17.56 -15.74
CA THR A 16 24.03 -18.21 -16.78
C THR A 16 22.52 -18.02 -16.61
N LEU A 17 22.06 -17.17 -15.67
CA LEU A 17 20.63 -16.92 -15.44
C LEU A 17 20.17 -15.49 -15.79
N ALA A 18 20.93 -14.73 -16.54
CA ALA A 18 20.42 -13.54 -17.22
C ALA A 18 19.61 -13.98 -18.44
N GLN A 19 18.45 -14.59 -18.21
CA GLN A 19 17.51 -14.87 -19.29
C GLN A 19 17.00 -13.54 -19.87
N ASN A 20 17.26 -13.38 -21.13
CA ASN A 20 16.87 -12.23 -21.98
C ASN A 20 15.36 -12.24 -22.31
N ASP A 21 14.52 -12.59 -21.35
CA ASP A 21 13.07 -12.52 -21.47
C ASP A 21 12.58 -11.25 -20.81
N ASN A 22 12.09 -10.30 -21.59
CA ASN A 22 11.43 -9.04 -21.16
C ASN A 22 10.15 -9.26 -20.30
N LYS A 23 9.95 -10.44 -19.74
CA LYS A 23 8.79 -10.82 -18.92
C LYS A 23 8.92 -10.41 -17.46
N GLY A 24 10.15 -10.23 -16.98
CA GLY A 24 10.45 -9.93 -15.58
C GLY A 24 11.02 -8.53 -15.40
N LYS A 25 10.60 -7.83 -14.32
CA LYS A 25 11.10 -6.50 -13.96
C LYS A 25 11.34 -6.40 -12.46
N VAL A 26 12.60 -6.16 -12.09
CA VAL A 26 12.97 -5.74 -10.72
C VAL A 26 12.59 -4.27 -10.53
N PHE A 27 12.11 -3.93 -9.34
CA PHE A 27 11.90 -2.54 -8.94
C PHE A 27 12.32 -2.34 -7.48
N SER A 28 12.69 -1.11 -7.16
CA SER A 28 12.98 -0.69 -5.79
C SER A 28 12.38 0.69 -5.52
N THR A 29 12.07 0.95 -4.24
CA THR A 29 11.66 2.27 -3.77
C THR A 29 12.37 2.54 -2.45
N LEU A 30 13.13 3.63 -2.39
CA LEU A 30 13.86 4.02 -1.21
C LEU A 30 13.44 5.44 -0.80
N PHE A 31 12.95 5.55 0.45
CA PHE A 31 12.70 6.84 1.11
C PHE A 31 13.67 7.00 2.27
N TRP A 32 14.48 8.02 2.20
CA TRP A 32 15.38 8.41 3.27
C TRP A 32 15.31 9.92 3.49
N ASN A 33 15.63 10.36 4.68
CA ASN A 33 15.70 11.77 5.00
C ASN A 33 16.82 12.06 6.00
N PHE A 34 17.15 13.34 6.13
CA PHE A 34 17.81 13.89 7.29
C PHE A 34 16.76 14.64 8.10
N ASN A 35 16.55 14.20 9.35
CA ASN A 35 15.64 14.84 10.27
C ASN A 35 16.39 15.69 11.29
N SER A 36 15.87 16.88 11.59
CA SER A 36 16.37 17.74 12.65
C SER A 36 15.17 18.19 13.50
N ASP A 37 15.12 17.70 14.73
CA ASP A 37 14.07 18.03 15.68
C ASP A 37 14.58 19.13 16.61
N PHE A 38 13.90 20.27 16.62
CA PHE A 38 14.21 21.43 17.44
C PHE A 38 13.37 21.49 18.73
N THR A 39 12.52 20.49 18.97
CA THR A 39 11.72 20.40 20.18
C THR A 39 12.65 20.29 21.40
N LYS A 40 12.33 21.03 22.46
CA LYS A 40 13.05 20.90 23.72
C LYS A 40 12.97 19.45 24.19
N ASP A 41 14.11 18.88 24.60
CA ASP A 41 14.23 17.51 25.08
C ASP A 41 13.90 16.38 24.08
N ALA A 42 13.94 16.68 22.79
CA ALA A 42 13.81 15.67 21.74
C ALA A 42 14.83 14.52 21.94
N SER A 43 14.35 13.29 21.87
CA SER A 43 15.18 12.09 22.04
C SER A 43 16.20 11.89 20.92
N LYS A 44 15.91 12.42 19.73
CA LYS A 44 16.80 12.45 18.55
C LYS A 44 16.80 13.82 17.92
N LYS A 45 17.79 14.61 18.28
CA LYS A 45 17.93 15.99 17.75
C LYS A 45 18.25 16.05 16.27
N LYS A 46 19.06 15.12 15.75
CA LYS A 46 19.46 15.04 14.33
C LYS A 46 19.72 13.58 13.96
N ALA A 47 19.19 13.13 12.82
CA ALA A 47 19.47 11.79 12.32
C ALA A 47 19.24 11.67 10.81
N PHE A 48 20.03 10.81 10.15
CA PHE A 48 19.66 10.22 8.87
C PHE A 48 18.74 9.02 9.15
N GLU A 49 17.68 8.90 8.38
CA GLU A 49 16.69 7.84 8.58
C GLU A 49 16.30 7.21 7.23
N ILE A 50 16.19 5.88 7.23
CA ILE A 50 15.50 5.16 6.16
C ILE A 50 14.03 5.05 6.57
N LYS A 51 13.16 5.76 5.88
CA LYS A 51 11.71 5.72 6.13
C LYS A 51 11.05 4.52 5.45
N ARG A 52 11.62 4.05 4.33
CA ARG A 52 11.10 2.93 3.57
C ARG A 52 12.15 2.37 2.60
N ALA A 53 12.17 1.06 2.49
CA ALA A 53 12.90 0.39 1.43
C ALA A 53 12.06 -0.78 0.90
N TYR A 54 11.63 -0.69 -0.36
CA TYR A 54 10.98 -1.77 -1.08
C TYR A 54 11.97 -2.37 -2.08
N LEU A 55 11.97 -3.69 -2.16
CA LEU A 55 12.55 -4.47 -3.24
C LEU A 55 11.49 -5.40 -3.76
N GLY A 56 11.28 -5.45 -5.06
CA GLY A 56 10.27 -6.32 -5.62
C GLY A 56 10.57 -6.77 -7.04
N TYR A 57 9.79 -7.74 -7.46
CA TYR A 57 9.86 -8.33 -8.79
C TYR A 57 8.44 -8.51 -9.34
N ASN A 58 8.23 -8.03 -10.55
CA ASN A 58 7.03 -8.29 -11.33
C ASN A 58 7.41 -9.28 -12.45
N TYR A 59 6.58 -10.30 -12.67
CA TYR A 59 6.79 -11.26 -13.74
C TYR A 59 5.49 -11.47 -14.51
N LYS A 60 5.57 -11.31 -15.83
CA LYS A 60 4.47 -11.57 -16.75
C LYS A 60 4.57 -13.04 -17.20
N ILE A 61 3.69 -13.89 -16.70
CA ILE A 61 3.64 -15.30 -17.08
C ILE A 61 3.16 -15.39 -18.53
N ASP A 62 2.01 -14.75 -18.82
CA ASP A 62 1.43 -14.61 -20.14
C ASP A 62 0.62 -13.31 -20.26
N ASP A 63 -0.24 -13.16 -21.28
CA ASP A 63 -1.04 -11.95 -21.48
C ASP A 63 -2.16 -11.78 -20.44
N LYS A 64 -2.56 -12.85 -19.77
CA LYS A 64 -3.62 -12.87 -18.76
C LYS A 64 -3.10 -12.97 -17.34
N LEU A 65 -1.96 -13.65 -17.12
CA LEU A 65 -1.42 -13.94 -15.82
C LEU A 65 -0.11 -13.19 -15.57
N SER A 66 -0.01 -12.58 -14.42
CA SER A 66 1.22 -11.97 -13.91
C SER A 66 1.35 -12.19 -12.40
N THR A 67 2.56 -12.16 -11.90
CA THR A 67 2.84 -12.25 -10.46
C THR A 67 3.67 -11.06 -10.01
N LYS A 68 3.52 -10.71 -8.74
CA LYS A 68 4.28 -9.66 -8.08
C LYS A 68 4.70 -10.12 -6.70
N ILE A 69 5.99 -9.97 -6.41
CA ILE A 69 6.54 -10.13 -5.06
C ILE A 69 7.16 -8.80 -4.63
N THR A 70 6.93 -8.39 -3.39
CA THR A 70 7.55 -7.18 -2.82
C THR A 70 7.91 -7.44 -1.37
N PHE A 71 9.16 -7.13 -1.01
CA PHE A 71 9.61 -7.02 0.37
C PHE A 71 9.59 -5.56 0.82
N ASP A 72 9.18 -5.31 2.06
CA ASP A 72 9.23 -4.03 2.76
C ASP A 72 10.19 -4.16 3.94
N VAL A 73 11.06 -3.20 4.14
CA VAL A 73 11.97 -3.17 5.28
C VAL A 73 11.41 -2.27 6.38
N GLY A 74 11.34 -2.78 7.58
CA GLY A 74 10.83 -2.06 8.74
C GLY A 74 11.24 -2.68 10.06
N LYS A 75 10.76 -2.11 11.17
CA LYS A 75 10.94 -2.66 12.51
C LYS A 75 10.01 -3.86 12.73
N ASN A 76 10.49 -4.87 13.42
CA ASN A 76 9.68 -5.98 13.92
C ASN A 76 9.40 -5.83 15.43
N SER A 77 8.55 -6.70 15.96
CA SER A 77 8.21 -6.74 17.40
C SER A 77 9.36 -7.17 18.28
N SER A 78 10.33 -7.90 17.74
CA SER A 78 11.52 -8.37 18.47
C SER A 78 12.65 -7.34 18.56
N GLY A 79 12.42 -6.10 18.12
CA GLY A 79 13.37 -5.00 18.26
C GLY A 79 14.39 -4.86 17.14
N SER A 80 14.42 -5.76 16.14
CA SER A 80 15.28 -5.60 14.97
C SER A 80 14.85 -4.37 14.18
N SER A 81 15.82 -3.50 13.85
CA SER A 81 15.54 -2.20 13.21
C SER A 81 15.27 -2.30 11.72
N TYR A 82 15.78 -3.34 11.05
CA TYR A 82 15.69 -3.50 9.60
C TYR A 82 15.36 -4.95 9.23
N THR A 83 14.10 -5.34 9.44
CA THR A 83 13.59 -6.65 9.07
C THR A 83 12.85 -6.55 7.73
N ALA A 84 13.11 -7.50 6.84
CA ALA A 84 12.36 -7.63 5.60
C ALA A 84 11.04 -8.38 5.86
N PHE A 85 9.92 -7.75 5.51
CA PHE A 85 8.59 -8.35 5.55
C PHE A 85 8.13 -8.64 4.13
N LEU A 86 7.50 -9.79 3.93
CA LEU A 86 6.76 -10.05 2.70
C LEU A 86 5.54 -9.13 2.65
N LYS A 87 5.56 -8.14 1.76
CA LYS A 87 4.46 -7.16 1.63
C LYS A 87 3.43 -7.60 0.59
N THR A 88 3.87 -8.11 -0.54
CA THR A 88 2.99 -8.67 -1.55
C THR A 88 3.61 -9.96 -2.10
N ALA A 89 2.76 -10.97 -2.27
CA ALA A 89 3.03 -12.20 -3.01
C ALA A 89 1.71 -12.55 -3.69
N GLN A 90 1.46 -11.91 -4.85
CA GLN A 90 0.15 -11.94 -5.49
C GLN A 90 0.25 -12.47 -6.92
N ILE A 91 -0.83 -13.07 -7.35
CA ILE A 91 -1.10 -13.37 -8.76
C ILE A 91 -2.24 -12.45 -9.21
N ASP A 92 -2.04 -11.80 -10.33
CA ASP A 92 -3.05 -11.01 -11.03
C ASP A 92 -3.51 -11.77 -12.26
N TRP A 93 -4.81 -12.05 -12.33
CA TRP A 93 -5.45 -12.71 -13.46
C TRP A 93 -6.39 -11.75 -14.17
N LYS A 94 -6.07 -11.39 -15.40
CA LYS A 94 -6.95 -10.64 -16.31
C LYS A 94 -7.94 -11.62 -16.91
N LEU A 95 -9.06 -11.81 -16.25
CA LEU A 95 -10.12 -12.70 -16.73
C LEU A 95 -10.66 -12.19 -18.07
N GLU A 96 -10.93 -10.87 -18.14
CA GLU A 96 -11.35 -10.16 -19.33
C GLU A 96 -10.66 -8.77 -19.42
N LYS A 97 -10.90 -8.03 -20.50
CA LYS A 97 -10.35 -6.69 -20.70
C LYS A 97 -10.68 -5.72 -19.54
N ASN A 98 -11.84 -5.89 -18.95
CA ASN A 98 -12.40 -5.03 -17.89
C ASN A 98 -12.50 -5.72 -16.53
N ILE A 99 -12.08 -6.99 -16.39
CA ILE A 99 -12.12 -7.74 -15.13
C ILE A 99 -10.74 -8.28 -14.79
N LYS A 100 -10.26 -7.93 -13.61
CA LYS A 100 -9.02 -8.45 -13.04
C LYS A 100 -9.26 -8.99 -11.64
N ILE A 101 -8.80 -10.19 -11.38
CA ILE A 101 -8.78 -10.82 -10.07
C ILE A 101 -7.35 -10.87 -9.56
N SER A 102 -7.14 -10.43 -8.33
CA SER A 102 -5.84 -10.54 -7.63
C SER A 102 -6.03 -11.42 -6.41
N PHE A 103 -5.11 -12.34 -6.15
CA PHE A 103 -5.16 -13.22 -4.98
C PHE A 103 -3.78 -13.53 -4.42
N GLY A 104 -3.73 -13.93 -3.14
CA GLY A 104 -2.53 -14.10 -2.32
C GLY A 104 -2.34 -12.95 -1.35
N MET A 105 -1.09 -12.60 -1.00
CA MET A 105 -0.78 -11.37 -0.24
C MET A 105 -0.88 -10.17 -1.19
N ILE A 106 -2.06 -9.58 -1.28
CA ILE A 106 -2.39 -8.54 -2.27
C ILE A 106 -2.20 -7.14 -1.74
N GLY A 107 -1.88 -6.21 -2.63
CA GLY A 107 -1.90 -4.77 -2.31
C GLY A 107 -3.32 -4.25 -2.12
N ASN A 108 -3.65 -3.79 -0.92
CA ASN A 108 -4.97 -3.26 -0.58
C ASN A 108 -5.29 -1.99 -1.38
N LYS A 109 -6.58 -1.83 -1.76
CA LYS A 109 -7.09 -0.72 -2.56
C LYS A 109 -7.66 0.44 -1.72
N GLN A 110 -7.64 0.31 -0.38
CA GLN A 110 -8.29 1.23 0.54
C GLN A 110 -7.88 2.69 0.32
N PHE A 111 -6.59 3.01 0.27
CA PHE A 111 -6.10 4.39 0.14
C PHE A 111 -5.17 4.63 -1.06
N LYS A 112 -5.05 3.65 -1.97
CA LYS A 112 -4.17 3.75 -3.15
C LYS A 112 -4.53 4.89 -4.09
N HIS A 113 -5.83 5.18 -4.24
CA HIS A 113 -6.28 6.27 -5.10
C HIS A 113 -5.89 7.63 -4.53
N GLN A 114 -6.09 7.83 -3.22
CA GLN A 114 -5.67 9.03 -2.51
C GLN A 114 -4.15 9.23 -2.59
N GLU A 115 -3.36 8.17 -2.37
CA GLU A 115 -1.90 8.21 -2.54
C GLU A 115 -1.48 8.65 -3.95
N LYS A 116 -2.18 8.15 -4.98
CA LYS A 116 -1.93 8.53 -6.39
C LYS A 116 -2.22 10.01 -6.65
N VAL A 117 -3.32 10.52 -6.12
CA VAL A 117 -3.69 11.95 -6.23
C VAL A 117 -2.70 12.81 -5.45
N TRP A 118 -2.39 12.46 -4.21
CA TRP A 118 -1.40 13.15 -3.38
C TRP A 118 -0.03 13.19 -4.06
N GLY A 119 0.51 12.03 -4.47
CA GLY A 119 1.78 11.92 -5.18
C GLY A 119 3.04 12.08 -4.33
N TYR A 120 2.94 12.53 -3.09
CA TYR A 120 4.06 12.84 -2.19
C TYR A 120 4.10 11.92 -0.97
N ARG A 121 3.82 10.64 -1.20
CA ARG A 121 3.85 9.60 -0.18
C ARG A 121 5.18 9.54 0.60
N TYR A 122 6.27 9.97 -0.02
CA TYR A 122 7.58 10.07 0.61
C TYR A 122 7.69 11.25 1.60
N VAL A 123 6.86 12.27 1.48
CA VAL A 123 6.75 13.40 2.43
C VAL A 123 5.85 12.99 3.58
N TYR A 124 4.59 12.62 3.28
CA TYR A 124 3.60 12.23 4.29
C TYR A 124 2.63 11.19 3.75
N LYS A 125 2.05 10.39 4.66
CA LYS A 125 1.04 9.40 4.32
C LYS A 125 -0.33 10.05 4.15
N THR A 126 -1.24 9.39 3.44
CA THR A 126 -2.66 9.75 3.44
C THR A 126 -3.29 9.46 4.80
N PHE A 127 -4.42 10.09 5.10
CA PHE A 127 -5.08 10.04 6.40
C PHE A 127 -5.30 8.60 6.92
N GLN A 128 -5.87 7.73 6.10
CA GLN A 128 -6.17 6.36 6.51
C GLN A 128 -4.91 5.50 6.79
N ASP A 129 -3.83 5.69 6.02
CA ASP A 129 -2.55 5.00 6.25
C ASP A 129 -1.84 5.53 7.52
N GLU A 130 -1.88 6.85 7.77
CA GLU A 130 -1.24 7.46 8.94
C GLU A 130 -1.97 7.10 10.23
N ASN A 131 -3.31 7.16 10.22
CA ASN A 131 -4.14 6.90 11.39
C ASN A 131 -4.53 5.44 11.57
N LYS A 132 -3.90 4.52 10.82
CA LYS A 132 -4.10 3.06 10.95
C LYS A 132 -5.56 2.62 10.75
N PHE A 133 -6.26 3.18 9.78
CA PHE A 133 -7.62 2.75 9.41
C PHE A 133 -7.61 1.50 8.53
N GLY A 134 -6.45 1.04 8.10
CA GLY A 134 -6.29 -0.17 7.32
C GLY A 134 -4.83 -0.50 7.04
N SER A 135 -4.59 -1.66 6.45
CA SER A 135 -3.28 -2.11 5.99
C SER A 135 -3.09 -1.84 4.50
N SER A 136 -1.86 -1.60 4.08
CA SER A 136 -1.53 -1.40 2.66
C SER A 136 -1.45 -2.69 1.84
N ALA A 137 -1.46 -3.85 2.50
CA ALA A 137 -1.51 -5.18 1.89
C ALA A 137 -2.05 -6.18 2.89
N ASP A 138 -2.69 -7.24 2.39
CA ASP A 138 -3.28 -8.30 3.20
C ASP A 138 -3.44 -9.59 2.37
N ILE A 139 -3.66 -10.73 3.03
CA ILE A 139 -3.95 -11.99 2.35
C ILE A 139 -5.43 -12.03 1.99
N GLY A 140 -5.72 -12.41 0.76
CA GLY A 140 -7.08 -12.56 0.30
C GLY A 140 -7.25 -12.46 -1.20
N VAL A 141 -8.43 -12.02 -1.62
CA VAL A 141 -8.85 -11.89 -3.02
C VAL A 141 -9.45 -10.50 -3.26
N ASN A 142 -9.10 -9.88 -4.37
CA ASN A 142 -9.72 -8.64 -4.85
C ASN A 142 -10.14 -8.77 -6.31
N GLY A 143 -11.40 -8.45 -6.60
CA GLY A 143 -11.91 -8.22 -7.94
C GLY A 143 -11.88 -6.74 -8.28
N GLU A 144 -11.29 -6.39 -9.44
CA GLU A 144 -11.32 -5.05 -10.01
C GLU A 144 -12.16 -5.09 -11.30
N PHE A 145 -13.24 -4.31 -11.34
CA PHE A 145 -14.21 -4.26 -12.42
C PHE A 145 -14.25 -2.85 -13.01
N LYS A 146 -13.82 -2.69 -14.25
CA LYS A 146 -13.96 -1.44 -15.00
C LYS A 146 -15.36 -1.40 -15.60
N LEU A 147 -16.29 -0.74 -14.92
CA LEU A 147 -17.68 -0.62 -15.35
C LEU A 147 -17.85 0.31 -16.54
N SER A 148 -16.95 1.28 -16.67
CA SER A 148 -16.81 2.16 -17.84
C SER A 148 -15.37 2.67 -17.96
N ASN A 149 -15.09 3.54 -18.92
CA ASN A 149 -13.78 4.19 -19.05
C ASN A 149 -13.42 5.08 -17.85
N ASN A 150 -14.41 5.48 -17.06
CA ASN A 150 -14.27 6.43 -15.98
C ASN A 150 -14.65 5.87 -14.60
N LEU A 151 -15.31 4.70 -14.57
CA LEU A 151 -15.86 4.11 -13.35
C LEU A 151 -15.24 2.73 -13.09
N THR A 152 -14.57 2.62 -11.95
CA THR A 152 -13.96 1.36 -11.47
C THR A 152 -14.57 0.97 -10.12
N PHE A 153 -15.00 -0.28 -10.02
CA PHE A 153 -15.45 -0.91 -8.79
C PHE A 153 -14.41 -1.96 -8.35
N ASN A 154 -14.09 -2.00 -7.07
CA ASN A 154 -13.32 -3.08 -6.47
C ASN A 154 -14.14 -3.71 -5.35
N ALA A 155 -14.12 -5.04 -5.27
CA ALA A 155 -14.65 -5.81 -4.15
C ALA A 155 -13.58 -6.78 -3.66
N PHE A 156 -13.48 -6.96 -2.34
CA PHE A 156 -12.45 -7.83 -1.77
C PHE A 156 -12.97 -8.62 -0.56
N ILE A 157 -12.29 -9.72 -0.32
CA ILE A 157 -12.35 -10.53 0.91
C ILE A 157 -10.91 -10.71 1.36
N LEU A 158 -10.58 -10.30 2.58
CA LEU A 158 -9.25 -10.31 3.16
C LEU A 158 -9.28 -10.96 4.54
N ASN A 159 -8.13 -11.39 5.03
CA ASN A 159 -8.04 -11.84 6.41
C ASN A 159 -8.33 -10.68 7.41
N GLY A 160 -7.68 -9.54 7.30
CA GLY A 160 -7.90 -8.37 8.19
C GLY A 160 -6.64 -7.89 8.88
N GLU A 161 -5.73 -8.76 9.30
CA GLU A 161 -4.55 -8.47 10.12
C GLU A 161 -3.47 -7.67 9.39
N GLY A 162 -3.48 -7.68 8.07
CA GLY A 162 -2.47 -7.04 7.24
C GLY A 162 -1.15 -7.82 7.14
N TYR A 163 -0.31 -7.42 6.21
CA TYR A 163 0.89 -8.18 5.77
C TYR A 163 1.99 -8.37 6.84
N LYS A 164 1.94 -7.68 7.97
CA LYS A 164 2.96 -7.78 9.05
C LYS A 164 2.59 -8.77 10.14
N ASN A 165 1.41 -9.34 10.08
CA ASN A 165 0.93 -10.31 11.05
C ASN A 165 0.64 -11.63 10.35
N ILE A 166 0.67 -12.68 11.15
CA ILE A 166 0.12 -13.99 10.78
C ILE A 166 -1.37 -13.92 11.06
N GLN A 167 -2.16 -14.60 10.28
CA GLN A 167 -3.59 -14.77 10.52
C GLN A 167 -3.80 -15.36 11.92
N ASP A 168 -4.74 -14.81 12.66
CA ASP A 168 -5.16 -15.35 13.95
C ASP A 168 -6.16 -16.51 13.79
N ASP A 169 -6.63 -17.05 14.90
CA ASP A 169 -7.46 -18.24 14.94
C ASP A 169 -8.97 -17.91 15.01
N ASP A 170 -9.36 -16.63 14.91
CA ASP A 170 -10.76 -16.22 15.06
C ASP A 170 -11.65 -16.59 13.86
N GLY A 171 -11.03 -16.76 12.68
CA GLY A 171 -11.71 -17.13 11.45
C GLY A 171 -12.54 -16.03 10.83
N TYR A 172 -12.45 -14.80 11.31
CA TYR A 172 -13.15 -13.64 10.74
C TYR A 172 -12.48 -13.19 9.45
N LEU A 173 -13.29 -12.63 8.55
CA LEU A 173 -12.83 -12.11 7.27
C LEU A 173 -13.35 -10.69 7.06
N LYS A 174 -12.48 -9.83 6.63
CA LYS A 174 -12.82 -8.49 6.19
C LYS A 174 -13.40 -8.50 4.79
N ILE A 175 -14.59 -7.97 4.63
CA ILE A 175 -15.29 -7.85 3.34
C ILE A 175 -15.51 -6.38 3.05
N GLY A 176 -15.24 -5.96 1.82
CA GLY A 176 -15.43 -4.57 1.47
C GLY A 176 -15.18 -4.25 0.01
N GLY A 177 -15.11 -2.96 -0.28
CA GLY A 177 -14.87 -2.49 -1.62
C GLY A 177 -14.75 -0.99 -1.73
N ASN A 178 -14.55 -0.54 -2.96
CA ASN A 178 -14.58 0.88 -3.29
C ASN A 178 -15.12 1.11 -4.69
N LEU A 179 -15.67 2.29 -4.86
CA LEU A 179 -16.12 2.82 -6.15
C LEU A 179 -15.31 4.08 -6.46
N ILE A 180 -14.66 4.13 -7.62
CA ILE A 180 -13.82 5.26 -8.05
C ILE A 180 -14.37 5.78 -9.36
N TYR A 181 -14.65 7.08 -9.41
CA TYR A 181 -15.00 7.79 -10.64
C TYR A 181 -13.92 8.83 -10.98
N GLU A 182 -13.33 8.73 -12.16
CA GLU A 182 -12.31 9.66 -12.66
C GLU A 182 -12.92 10.53 -13.77
N PHE A 183 -13.05 11.84 -13.54
CA PHE A 183 -13.55 12.79 -14.52
C PHE A 183 -12.47 13.18 -15.54
N LYS A 184 -12.85 13.47 -16.77
CA LYS A 184 -11.90 13.86 -17.84
C LYS A 184 -11.10 15.13 -17.55
N ASN A 185 -11.61 16.00 -16.69
CA ASN A 185 -11.00 17.29 -16.33
C ASN A 185 -9.94 17.19 -15.21
N GLY A 186 -9.66 15.99 -14.69
CA GLY A 186 -8.66 15.74 -13.66
C GLY A 186 -9.23 15.61 -12.26
N PHE A 187 -10.52 15.80 -12.05
CA PHE A 187 -11.19 15.46 -10.80
C PHE A 187 -11.39 13.95 -10.67
N SER A 188 -11.50 13.49 -9.43
CA SER A 188 -11.92 12.14 -9.11
C SER A 188 -12.68 12.10 -7.79
N ALA A 189 -13.55 11.12 -7.66
CA ALA A 189 -14.28 10.83 -6.42
C ALA A 189 -14.13 9.35 -6.08
N LYS A 190 -14.11 9.03 -4.79
CA LYS A 190 -14.04 7.65 -4.30
C LYS A 190 -14.91 7.48 -3.08
N LEU A 191 -15.62 6.37 -3.04
CA LEU A 191 -16.31 5.82 -1.88
C LEU A 191 -15.60 4.54 -1.47
N TYR A 192 -15.46 4.31 -0.18
CA TYR A 192 -14.87 3.11 0.40
C TYR A 192 -15.72 2.62 1.56
N TYR A 193 -15.86 1.31 1.65
CA TYR A 193 -16.49 0.62 2.78
C TYR A 193 -15.82 -0.73 3.00
N ASP A 194 -15.60 -1.08 4.25
CA ASP A 194 -15.33 -2.44 4.69
C ASP A 194 -16.02 -2.76 6.00
N SER A 195 -16.20 -4.04 6.25
CA SER A 195 -16.71 -4.59 7.51
C SER A 195 -15.97 -5.88 7.82
N GLU A 196 -15.64 -6.05 9.10
CA GLU A 196 -14.99 -7.23 9.66
C GLU A 196 -15.70 -7.59 10.96
N PRO A 197 -16.14 -8.82 11.16
CA PRO A 197 -16.66 -9.25 12.46
C PRO A 197 -15.63 -9.03 13.56
N GLY A 198 -16.10 -8.74 14.76
CA GLY A 198 -15.29 -8.67 15.96
C GLY A 198 -15.88 -9.57 17.04
N ASP A 199 -15.18 -9.70 18.16
CA ASP A 199 -15.71 -10.40 19.33
C ASP A 199 -17.01 -9.77 19.82
N GLU A 200 -17.76 -10.49 20.66
CA GLU A 200 -19.03 -9.99 21.27
C GLU A 200 -20.13 -9.57 20.28
N ASN A 201 -20.12 -10.13 19.07
CA ASN A 201 -21.17 -9.89 18.02
C ASN A 201 -21.25 -8.43 17.51
N PHE A 202 -20.16 -7.67 17.55
CA PHE A 202 -20.10 -6.39 16.85
C PHE A 202 -19.26 -6.49 15.57
N ASN A 203 -19.43 -5.51 14.68
CA ASN A 203 -18.62 -5.40 13.47
C ASN A 203 -17.73 -4.16 13.55
N VAL A 204 -16.45 -4.33 13.25
CA VAL A 204 -15.58 -3.19 12.88
C VAL A 204 -15.97 -2.74 11.49
N THR A 205 -16.33 -1.48 11.33
CA THR A 205 -16.69 -0.93 10.01
C THR A 205 -15.85 0.28 9.69
N ASN A 206 -15.48 0.42 8.42
CA ASN A 206 -14.65 1.51 7.95
C ASN A 206 -15.30 2.16 6.72
N VAL A 207 -15.45 3.48 6.75
CA VAL A 207 -16.05 4.27 5.68
C VAL A 207 -15.08 5.37 5.28
N GLY A 208 -14.90 5.57 3.98
CA GLY A 208 -14.07 6.64 3.44
C GLY A 208 -14.72 7.34 2.25
N TYR A 209 -14.70 8.65 2.27
CA TYR A 209 -15.13 9.52 1.18
C TYR A 209 -13.95 10.36 0.74
N PHE A 210 -13.72 10.43 -0.55
CA PHE A 210 -12.63 11.22 -1.12
C PHE A 210 -13.08 11.93 -2.38
N VAL A 211 -12.64 13.18 -2.49
CA VAL A 211 -12.68 13.98 -3.73
C VAL A 211 -11.29 14.54 -3.97
N GLY A 212 -10.78 14.41 -5.17
CA GLY A 212 -9.47 14.90 -5.52
C GLY A 212 -9.38 15.50 -6.90
N TYR A 213 -8.35 16.30 -7.10
CA TYR A 213 -7.96 16.88 -8.38
C TYR A 213 -6.46 16.63 -8.63
N SER A 214 -6.11 16.20 -9.81
CA SER A 214 -4.70 16.01 -10.20
C SER A 214 -4.52 16.27 -11.68
N LYS A 215 -4.16 17.49 -12.03
CA LYS A 215 -3.90 17.92 -13.41
C LYS A 215 -3.09 19.23 -13.42
N ASN A 216 -2.35 19.51 -14.50
CA ASN A 216 -1.69 20.77 -14.77
C ASN A 216 -0.81 21.29 -13.61
N ASN A 217 0.05 20.46 -13.05
CA ASN A 217 0.94 20.83 -11.95
C ASN A 217 0.26 21.07 -10.59
N SER A 218 -1.07 20.88 -10.49
CA SER A 218 -1.83 21.06 -9.26
C SER A 218 -2.39 19.74 -8.78
N ARG A 219 -2.38 19.53 -7.46
CA ARG A 219 -2.99 18.39 -6.79
C ARG A 219 -3.78 18.90 -5.59
N ILE A 220 -4.97 18.41 -5.39
CA ILE A 220 -5.81 18.71 -4.23
C ILE A 220 -6.52 17.43 -3.84
N GLY A 221 -6.62 17.16 -2.54
CA GLY A 221 -7.40 16.06 -1.99
C GLY A 221 -8.15 16.51 -0.75
N ILE A 222 -9.38 16.04 -0.65
CA ILE A 222 -10.26 16.23 0.51
C ILE A 222 -10.82 14.86 0.83
N GLU A 223 -10.69 14.43 2.09
CA GLU A 223 -11.23 13.15 2.53
C GLU A 223 -11.89 13.25 3.90
N TYR A 224 -12.93 12.47 4.08
CA TYR A 224 -13.51 12.13 5.37
C TYR A 224 -13.45 10.64 5.58
N ASN A 225 -13.02 10.22 6.75
CA ASN A 225 -12.85 8.83 7.10
C ASN A 225 -13.44 8.56 8.48
N LYS A 226 -14.06 7.39 8.64
CA LYS A 226 -14.61 6.94 9.91
C LYS A 226 -14.38 5.43 10.07
N ILE A 227 -13.89 5.03 11.24
CA ILE A 227 -13.85 3.64 11.68
C ILE A 227 -14.70 3.51 12.95
N ASN A 228 -15.57 2.53 13.02
CA ASN A 228 -16.41 2.26 14.18
C ASN A 228 -15.97 0.96 14.83
N ASN A 229 -16.17 0.89 16.14
CA ASN A 229 -15.87 -0.26 17.00
C ASN A 229 -14.39 -0.66 16.94
N ALA A 230 -13.50 0.31 16.77
CA ALA A 230 -12.06 0.07 16.79
C ALA A 230 -11.28 1.33 17.13
N GLU A 231 -10.17 1.19 17.85
CA GLU A 231 -9.14 2.21 18.02
C GLU A 231 -8.16 2.26 16.84
N SER A 232 -8.07 1.18 16.11
CA SER A 232 -7.36 1.04 14.82
C SER A 232 -7.83 -0.26 14.14
N TYR A 233 -7.50 -0.47 12.88
CA TYR A 233 -7.87 -1.70 12.17
C TYR A 233 -7.40 -3.01 12.83
N LYS A 234 -6.47 -2.93 13.80
CA LYS A 234 -5.95 -4.07 14.56
C LYS A 234 -6.44 -4.16 15.99
N ASN A 235 -7.15 -3.17 16.44
CA ASN A 235 -7.62 -3.07 17.82
C ASN A 235 -9.14 -2.88 17.82
N PRO A 236 -9.91 -3.96 17.57
CA PRO A 236 -11.36 -3.94 17.75
C PRO A 236 -11.69 -3.49 19.19
N SER A 237 -12.66 -2.62 19.33
CA SER A 237 -13.09 -2.12 20.63
C SER A 237 -14.52 -1.61 20.50
N LEU A 238 -15.45 -2.27 21.18
CA LEU A 238 -16.87 -1.89 21.16
C LEU A 238 -17.01 -0.42 21.60
N ASP A 239 -17.91 0.31 20.90
CA ASP A 239 -18.19 1.74 21.11
C ASP A 239 -16.99 2.70 20.87
N SER A 240 -15.83 2.20 20.51
CA SER A 240 -14.72 3.05 20.08
C SER A 240 -14.89 3.49 18.63
N ASN A 241 -15.04 4.80 18.42
CA ASN A 241 -15.26 5.36 17.09
C ASN A 241 -14.26 6.48 16.81
N LEU A 242 -13.53 6.37 15.69
CA LEU A 242 -12.60 7.39 15.22
C LEU A 242 -13.09 7.96 13.90
N SER A 243 -13.02 9.27 13.76
CA SER A 243 -13.30 9.93 12.49
C SER A 243 -12.41 11.16 12.30
N GLY A 244 -12.25 11.57 11.05
CA GLY A 244 -11.49 12.76 10.75
C GLY A 244 -11.56 13.19 9.30
N TYR A 245 -11.15 14.42 9.10
CA TYR A 245 -11.02 15.07 7.80
C TYR A 245 -9.54 15.25 7.47
N SER A 246 -9.20 15.19 6.20
CA SER A 246 -7.88 15.57 5.70
C SER A 246 -8.03 16.46 4.47
N PHE A 247 -7.20 17.50 4.43
CA PHE A 247 -7.08 18.42 3.31
C PHE A 247 -5.61 18.47 2.93
N TYR A 248 -5.31 18.33 1.67
CA TYR A 248 -3.95 18.46 1.19
C TYR A 248 -3.92 19.00 -0.24
N GLY A 249 -2.81 19.63 -0.57
CA GLY A 249 -2.60 20.14 -1.89
C GLY A 249 -1.15 20.34 -2.24
N SER A 250 -0.86 20.43 -3.53
CA SER A 250 0.42 20.89 -4.03
C SER A 250 0.28 21.66 -5.33
N GLN A 251 1.22 22.57 -5.55
CA GLN A 251 1.32 23.39 -6.75
C GLN A 251 2.77 23.49 -7.20
N LYS A 252 3.09 23.09 -8.42
CA LYS A 252 4.38 23.38 -9.05
C LYS A 252 4.47 24.84 -9.43
N ILE A 253 5.55 25.50 -9.03
CA ILE A 253 5.84 26.90 -9.32
C ILE A 253 7.10 26.97 -10.20
N GLY A 254 6.91 27.38 -11.45
CA GLY A 254 8.00 27.39 -12.41
C GLY A 254 8.58 25.98 -12.66
N GLY A 255 9.78 25.90 -13.25
CA GLY A 255 10.39 24.62 -13.63
C GLY A 255 11.03 23.81 -12.50
N LYS A 256 11.22 24.36 -11.29
CA LYS A 256 12.05 23.76 -10.22
C LYS A 256 11.49 23.85 -8.80
N GLY A 257 10.38 24.55 -8.59
CA GLY A 257 9.79 24.75 -7.26
C GLY A 257 8.43 24.08 -7.13
N GLU A 258 8.10 23.61 -5.92
CA GLU A 258 6.79 23.11 -5.58
C GLU A 258 6.45 23.45 -4.14
N ILE A 259 5.20 23.88 -3.91
CA ILE A 259 4.64 24.12 -2.58
C ILE A 259 3.62 23.01 -2.33
N TYR A 260 3.62 22.50 -1.10
CA TYR A 260 2.63 21.52 -0.64
C TYR A 260 2.22 21.79 0.81
N ALA A 261 0.99 21.44 1.14
CA ALA A 261 0.41 21.52 2.48
C ALA A 261 -0.47 20.31 2.77
#